data_3b34dc057e03886c3104786d579f852f
#
_entry.id   3b34dc057e03886c3104786d579f852f
#
_cell.length_a   1.000
_cell.length_b   1.000
_cell.length_c   1.000
_cell.angle_alpha   90.00
_cell.angle_beta   90.00
_cell.angle_gamma   90.00
#
_symmetry.space_group_name_H-M   'P 1'
#
loop_
_entity.id
_entity.type
_entity.pdbx_description
1 polymer ?
#
loop_
_entity_poly.entity_id
_entity_poly.type
_entity_poly.pdbx_seq_one_letter_code
_entity_poly.pdbx_strand_id
1 'polypeptide(L)'
;TENGGLAYARYVNGRDYDLAFRFSLSRQRLYGEFYAFRRLMMLLLALLIPVMALLIYYVHRRIVKPITLLSHASQRIEAGELGVTVPMHGGDELGDLGVAFSNMSRRIADLIDKTYKEEIALRDARIQAMQSRINPHFINNALETLNWEARMEGSETMSQMVESLSVLLNAGMGRGNRRIVPLREEIEVSQAYFYFIGLRFGERLTTTCEVAPKLLNAQVPLMTIQPLLENAVEHGVAPSGGGAITLICEQAEDELRIRVLNTGKGITAEDRTRLNASLRGNNQEGAHLGLANIANRLRLIYGEDMRFVVYSDAENRTVAEIDLPLTIAKEDAP
;
A
#
# COMPACT_ATOMS: atom_id res chain seq x y z
N THR A 1 -86.60 9.23 43.68
CA THR A 1 -85.26 8.77 43.45
C THR A 1 -84.20 9.62 44.18
N GLU A 2 -84.35 9.78 45.46
CA GLU A 2 -83.42 10.66 46.27
C GLU A 2 -82.09 9.95 46.67
N ASN A 3 -81.90 8.73 46.39
CA ASN A 3 -80.61 8.04 46.74
C ASN A 3 -80.04 7.14 45.62
N GLY A 4 -80.15 7.51 44.35
CA GLY A 4 -79.44 6.85 43.28
C GLY A 4 -79.72 5.37 43.14
N GLY A 5 -80.78 4.82 43.64
CA GLY A 5 -81.24 3.44 43.57
C GLY A 5 -82.21 3.23 42.44
N LEU A 6 -82.20 2.11 41.78
CA LEU A 6 -83.25 1.67 40.88
C LEU A 6 -84.43 1.17 41.68
N ALA A 7 -85.61 1.85 41.58
CA ALA A 7 -86.80 1.37 42.22
C ALA A 7 -87.81 0.91 41.17
N TYR A 8 -88.28 -0.31 41.32
CA TYR A 8 -89.38 -0.85 40.52
C TYR A 8 -90.62 -1.00 41.40
N ALA A 9 -91.73 -0.41 41.00
CA ALA A 9 -92.99 -0.60 41.68
C ALA A 9 -94.00 -1.30 40.80
N ARG A 10 -94.57 -2.38 41.28
CA ARG A 10 -95.66 -3.13 40.61
C ARG A 10 -96.88 -3.06 41.48
N TYR A 11 -97.93 -2.56 40.91
CA TYR A 11 -99.27 -2.47 41.54
C TYR A 11 -100.00 -3.76 41.20
N VAL A 12 -100.57 -4.42 42.17
CA VAL A 12 -101.45 -5.57 41.97
C VAL A 12 -102.81 -5.19 42.57
N ASN A 13 -103.80 -5.03 41.66
CA ASN A 13 -105.19 -4.74 42.08
C ASN A 13 -105.85 -6.05 42.52
N GLY A 14 -106.23 -6.14 43.79
CA GLY A 14 -107.08 -7.15 44.39
C GLY A 14 -108.54 -6.64 44.59
N ARG A 15 -109.54 -7.54 44.79
CA ARG A 15 -110.97 -7.21 44.89
C ARG A 15 -111.26 -6.40 46.15
N ASP A 16 -110.46 -6.45 47.20
CA ASP A 16 -110.66 -5.79 48.48
C ASP A 16 -109.48 -4.81 48.96
N TYR A 17 -108.32 -4.78 48.26
CA TYR A 17 -107.21 -3.91 48.57
C TYR A 17 -106.20 -3.85 47.44
N ASP A 18 -105.58 -2.69 47.27
CA ASP A 18 -104.46 -2.42 46.35
C ASP A 18 -103.11 -2.61 47.06
N LEU A 19 -102.34 -3.54 46.63
CA LEU A 19 -100.99 -3.78 47.15
C LEU A 19 -99.94 -3.24 46.17
N ALA A 20 -99.09 -2.38 46.69
CA ALA A 20 -97.92 -1.85 45.96
C ALA A 20 -96.61 -2.48 46.48
N PHE A 21 -95.96 -3.27 45.64
CA PHE A 21 -94.66 -3.79 45.99
C PHE A 21 -93.61 -2.84 45.44
N ARG A 22 -92.82 -2.23 46.34
CA ARG A 22 -91.69 -1.38 45.98
C ARG A 22 -90.36 -2.15 46.21
N PHE A 23 -89.69 -2.52 45.22
CA PHE A 23 -88.31 -3.12 45.29
C PHE A 23 -87.35 -1.95 45.06
N SER A 24 -86.53 -1.59 46.08
CA SER A 24 -85.45 -0.68 45.95
C SER A 24 -84.12 -1.43 45.93
N LEU A 25 -83.45 -1.42 44.82
CA LEU A 25 -82.08 -1.95 44.71
C LEU A 25 -81.09 -0.79 44.82
N SER A 26 -80.27 -0.82 45.86
CA SER A 26 -79.25 0.18 46.03
C SER A 26 -78.19 0.02 44.96
N ARG A 27 -77.98 1.09 44.16
CA ARG A 27 -76.93 1.16 43.15
C ARG A 27 -75.54 0.82 43.71
N GLN A 28 -75.35 1.18 44.93
CA GLN A 28 -74.10 0.92 45.69
C GLN A 28 -73.89 -0.60 45.99
N ARG A 29 -74.97 -1.37 46.24
CA ARG A 29 -74.86 -2.81 46.40
C ARG A 29 -74.71 -3.55 45.04
N LEU A 30 -75.44 -3.10 44.02
CA LEU A 30 -75.40 -3.72 42.68
C LEU A 30 -74.04 -3.51 42.01
N TYR A 31 -73.49 -2.32 42.13
CA TYR A 31 -72.24 -1.96 41.45
C TYR A 31 -71.01 -1.97 42.39
N GLY A 32 -71.18 -2.17 43.70
CA GLY A 32 -70.12 -2.16 44.67
C GLY A 32 -69.07 -3.21 44.38
N GLU A 33 -69.50 -4.44 44.07
CA GLU A 33 -68.57 -5.53 43.69
C GLU A 33 -67.88 -5.26 42.37
N PHE A 34 -68.61 -4.66 41.40
CA PHE A 34 -68.01 -4.26 40.12
C PHE A 34 -66.94 -3.18 40.30
N TYR A 35 -67.19 -2.18 41.13
CA TYR A 35 -66.20 -1.14 41.43
C TYR A 35 -65.01 -1.70 42.21
N ALA A 36 -65.21 -2.62 43.13
CA ALA A 36 -64.15 -3.29 43.86
C ALA A 36 -63.30 -4.16 42.90
N PHE A 37 -63.94 -4.94 42.01
CA PHE A 37 -63.26 -5.70 40.98
C PHE A 37 -62.47 -4.82 39.98
N ARG A 38 -63.08 -3.74 39.51
CA ARG A 38 -62.38 -2.77 38.64
C ARG A 38 -61.18 -2.13 39.32
N ARG A 39 -61.28 -1.80 40.61
CA ARG A 39 -60.15 -1.26 41.41
C ARG A 39 -59.03 -2.29 41.53
N LEU A 40 -59.37 -3.56 41.82
CA LEU A 40 -58.41 -4.65 41.87
C LEU A 40 -57.70 -4.84 40.51
N MET A 41 -58.46 -4.86 39.41
CA MET A 41 -57.90 -4.97 38.05
C MET A 41 -56.97 -3.82 37.70
N MET A 42 -57.32 -2.56 38.06
CA MET A 42 -56.46 -1.39 37.86
C MET A 42 -55.19 -1.48 38.70
N LEU A 43 -55.25 -1.95 39.94
CA LEU A 43 -54.07 -2.19 40.78
C LEU A 43 -53.17 -3.29 40.21
N LEU A 44 -53.74 -4.39 39.71
CA LEU A 44 -52.99 -5.44 39.05
C LEU A 44 -52.29 -4.96 37.78
N LEU A 45 -52.99 -4.16 36.94
CA LEU A 45 -52.39 -3.55 35.75
C LEU A 45 -51.29 -2.54 36.14
N ALA A 46 -51.51 -1.72 37.17
CA ALA A 46 -50.52 -0.77 37.66
C ALA A 46 -49.25 -1.46 38.19
N LEU A 47 -49.38 -2.68 38.73
CA LEU A 47 -48.24 -3.48 39.14
C LEU A 47 -47.61 -4.25 37.96
N LEU A 48 -48.41 -4.79 37.07
CA LEU A 48 -47.95 -5.62 35.94
C LEU A 48 -47.10 -4.83 34.92
N ILE A 49 -47.56 -3.60 34.57
CA ILE A 49 -46.85 -2.75 33.60
C ILE A 49 -45.42 -2.47 34.00
N PRO A 50 -45.11 -1.97 35.23
CA PRO A 50 -43.72 -1.70 35.60
C PRO A 50 -42.88 -3.01 35.72
N VAL A 51 -43.46 -4.11 36.14
CA VAL A 51 -42.77 -5.43 36.19
C VAL A 51 -42.40 -5.88 34.78
N MET A 52 -43.32 -5.76 33.81
CA MET A 52 -43.04 -6.09 32.41
C MET A 52 -41.99 -5.12 31.83
N ALA A 53 -42.08 -3.84 32.10
CA ALA A 53 -41.06 -2.86 31.66
C ALA A 53 -39.66 -3.20 32.23
N LEU A 54 -39.60 -3.56 33.50
CA LEU A 54 -38.36 -3.94 34.15
C LEU A 54 -37.79 -5.25 33.54
N LEU A 55 -38.64 -6.22 33.26
CA LEU A 55 -38.26 -7.49 32.62
C LEU A 55 -37.71 -7.24 31.21
N ILE A 56 -38.40 -6.43 30.38
CA ILE A 56 -37.97 -6.07 29.05
C ILE A 56 -36.62 -5.33 29.11
N TYR A 57 -36.47 -4.36 30.04
CA TYR A 57 -35.21 -3.66 30.25
C TYR A 57 -34.09 -4.62 30.65
N TYR A 58 -34.34 -5.56 31.53
CA TYR A 58 -33.37 -6.55 31.97
C TYR A 58 -32.92 -7.46 30.80
N VAL A 59 -33.88 -8.01 30.05
CA VAL A 59 -33.61 -8.86 28.88
C VAL A 59 -32.83 -8.08 27.82
N HIS A 60 -33.26 -6.85 27.53
CA HIS A 60 -32.57 -5.99 26.56
C HIS A 60 -31.12 -5.75 26.96
N ARG A 61 -30.88 -5.39 28.22
CA ARG A 61 -29.54 -5.05 28.70
C ARG A 61 -28.63 -6.27 28.85
N ARG A 62 -29.16 -7.39 29.30
CA ARG A 62 -28.38 -8.59 29.64
C ARG A 62 -28.22 -9.58 28.48
N ILE A 63 -29.14 -9.56 27.51
CA ILE A 63 -29.15 -10.55 26.42
C ILE A 63 -29.03 -9.87 25.06
N VAL A 64 -29.96 -8.95 24.73
CA VAL A 64 -30.04 -8.39 23.39
C VAL A 64 -28.82 -7.52 23.06
N LYS A 65 -28.46 -6.60 23.95
CA LYS A 65 -27.31 -5.72 23.72
C LYS A 65 -25.99 -6.44 23.55
N PRO A 66 -25.61 -7.44 24.38
CA PRO A 66 -24.40 -8.23 24.18
C PRO A 66 -24.37 -8.99 22.84
N ILE A 67 -25.49 -9.60 22.46
CA ILE A 67 -25.59 -10.31 21.18
C ILE A 67 -25.43 -9.36 20.00
N THR A 68 -26.02 -8.17 20.05
CA THR A 68 -25.85 -7.15 18.99
C THR A 68 -24.39 -6.67 18.88
N LEU A 69 -23.70 -6.49 20.02
CA LEU A 69 -22.28 -6.15 20.03
C LEU A 69 -21.40 -7.23 19.36
N LEU A 70 -21.66 -8.52 19.65
CA LEU A 70 -20.98 -9.64 19.01
C LEU A 70 -21.27 -9.68 17.50
N SER A 71 -22.51 -9.48 17.09
CA SER A 71 -22.90 -9.43 15.69
C SER A 71 -22.18 -8.30 14.93
N HIS A 72 -22.15 -7.09 15.50
CA HIS A 72 -21.40 -5.98 14.89
C HIS A 72 -19.90 -6.24 14.84
N ALA A 73 -19.32 -6.83 15.88
CA ALA A 73 -17.90 -7.19 15.88
C ALA A 73 -17.59 -8.23 14.80
N SER A 74 -18.49 -9.21 14.60
CA SER A 74 -18.35 -10.19 13.50
C SER A 74 -18.39 -9.53 12.12
N GLN A 75 -19.30 -8.59 11.89
CA GLN A 75 -19.38 -7.83 10.62
C GLN A 75 -18.12 -6.99 10.36
N ARG A 76 -17.52 -6.42 11.41
CA ARG A 76 -16.25 -5.69 11.30
C ARG A 76 -15.10 -6.62 10.87
N ILE A 77 -15.04 -7.82 11.45
CA ILE A 77 -14.04 -8.84 11.03
C ILE A 77 -14.27 -9.25 9.57
N GLU A 78 -15.52 -9.45 9.15
CA GLU A 78 -15.89 -9.78 7.77
C GLU A 78 -15.48 -8.64 6.80
N ALA A 79 -15.57 -7.39 7.26
CA ALA A 79 -15.10 -6.22 6.50
C ALA A 79 -13.56 -6.06 6.48
N GLY A 80 -12.81 -6.99 7.12
CA GLY A 80 -11.35 -7.00 7.10
C GLY A 80 -10.69 -6.33 8.31
N GLU A 81 -11.44 -5.87 9.31
CA GLU A 81 -10.85 -5.35 10.54
C GLU A 81 -10.34 -6.50 11.41
N LEU A 82 -9.04 -6.57 11.65
CA LEU A 82 -8.41 -7.61 12.44
C LEU A 82 -8.24 -7.19 13.92
N GLY A 83 -8.30 -8.19 14.83
CA GLY A 83 -8.05 -7.94 16.26
C GLY A 83 -9.17 -7.20 16.98
N VAL A 84 -10.40 -7.23 16.45
CA VAL A 84 -11.57 -6.60 17.07
C VAL A 84 -11.84 -7.22 18.43
N THR A 85 -11.96 -6.39 19.47
CA THR A 85 -12.30 -6.81 20.83
C THR A 85 -13.71 -6.34 21.19
N VAL A 86 -14.48 -7.19 21.87
CA VAL A 86 -15.82 -6.85 22.35
C VAL A 86 -15.73 -6.56 23.84
N PRO A 87 -16.07 -5.31 24.28
CA PRO A 87 -16.03 -4.96 25.70
C PRO A 87 -17.23 -5.56 26.45
N MET A 88 -17.16 -6.85 26.70
CA MET A 88 -18.16 -7.57 27.49
C MET A 88 -17.58 -7.85 28.88
N HIS A 89 -18.26 -7.34 29.90
CA HIS A 89 -17.92 -7.53 31.29
C HIS A 89 -19.11 -8.26 31.95
N GLY A 90 -18.94 -9.55 32.19
CA GLY A 90 -19.96 -10.34 32.88
C GLY A 90 -19.32 -11.62 33.39
N GLY A 91 -19.77 -12.07 34.57
CA GLY A 91 -19.45 -13.38 35.06
C GLY A 91 -20.52 -14.40 34.67
N ASP A 92 -21.09 -14.23 33.46
CA ASP A 92 -22.09 -15.11 32.86
C ASP A 92 -21.59 -15.67 31.51
N GLU A 93 -22.35 -16.61 30.97
CA GLU A 93 -21.99 -17.32 29.73
C GLU A 93 -21.80 -16.37 28.52
N LEU A 94 -22.49 -15.22 28.48
CA LEU A 94 -22.33 -14.22 27.45
C LEU A 94 -21.03 -13.44 27.63
N GLY A 95 -20.62 -13.18 28.86
CA GLY A 95 -19.32 -12.58 29.18
C GLY A 95 -18.17 -13.48 28.71
N ASP A 96 -18.25 -14.78 29.04
CA ASP A 96 -17.27 -15.78 28.61
C ASP A 96 -17.21 -15.90 27.07
N LEU A 97 -18.36 -15.84 26.38
CA LEU A 97 -18.44 -15.82 24.93
C LEU A 97 -17.74 -14.59 24.34
N GLY A 98 -17.92 -13.42 24.94
CA GLY A 98 -17.25 -12.18 24.52
C GLY A 98 -15.73 -12.25 24.65
N VAL A 99 -15.23 -12.84 25.74
CA VAL A 99 -13.80 -13.07 25.95
C VAL A 99 -13.26 -14.07 24.93
N ALA A 100 -13.95 -15.20 24.73
CA ALA A 100 -13.56 -16.21 23.75
C ALA A 100 -13.51 -15.64 22.33
N PHE A 101 -14.52 -14.85 21.93
CA PHE A 101 -14.58 -14.14 20.64
C PHE A 101 -13.40 -13.20 20.47
N SER A 102 -13.11 -12.37 21.47
CA SER A 102 -12.00 -11.40 21.43
C SER A 102 -10.64 -12.10 21.31
N ASN A 103 -10.45 -13.22 22.02
CA ASN A 103 -9.25 -14.03 21.94
C ASN A 103 -9.09 -14.69 20.56
N MET A 104 -10.19 -15.22 20.00
CA MET A 104 -10.20 -15.77 18.63
C MET A 104 -9.85 -14.69 17.60
N SER A 105 -10.48 -13.52 17.66
CA SER A 105 -10.21 -12.41 16.76
C SER A 105 -8.74 -11.97 16.80
N ARG A 106 -8.16 -11.86 17.98
CA ARG A 106 -6.74 -11.53 18.17
C ARG A 106 -5.84 -12.60 17.57
N ARG A 107 -6.16 -13.88 17.82
CA ARG A 107 -5.38 -14.99 17.29
C ARG A 107 -5.42 -15.07 15.76
N ILE A 108 -6.56 -14.73 15.14
CA ILE A 108 -6.67 -14.61 13.69
C ILE A 108 -5.76 -13.48 13.17
N ALA A 109 -5.77 -12.33 13.83
CA ALA A 109 -4.89 -11.20 13.45
C ALA A 109 -3.40 -11.59 13.52
N ASP A 110 -2.98 -12.26 14.61
CA ASP A 110 -1.61 -12.73 14.79
C ASP A 110 -1.20 -13.76 13.72
N LEU A 111 -2.11 -14.69 13.38
CA LEU A 111 -1.86 -15.69 12.35
C LEU A 111 -1.71 -15.07 10.96
N ILE A 112 -2.56 -14.10 10.61
CA ILE A 112 -2.48 -13.39 9.32
C ILE A 112 -1.17 -12.62 9.23
N ASP A 113 -0.78 -11.87 10.26
CA ASP A 113 0.48 -11.12 10.31
C ASP A 113 1.69 -12.05 10.18
N LYS A 114 1.68 -13.17 10.89
CA LYS A 114 2.72 -14.20 10.82
C LYS A 114 2.82 -14.79 9.41
N THR A 115 1.70 -15.22 8.84
CA THR A 115 1.66 -15.82 7.50
C THR A 115 2.16 -14.84 6.44
N TYR A 116 1.77 -13.57 6.54
CA TYR A 116 2.23 -12.52 5.64
C TYR A 116 3.74 -12.30 5.72
N LYS A 117 4.30 -12.26 6.94
CA LYS A 117 5.76 -12.15 7.15
C LYS A 117 6.51 -13.36 6.61
N GLU A 118 5.99 -14.58 6.83
CA GLU A 118 6.59 -15.81 6.30
C GLU A 118 6.56 -15.85 4.77
N GLU A 119 5.47 -15.38 4.14
CA GLU A 119 5.37 -15.31 2.69
C GLU A 119 6.37 -14.32 2.09
N ILE A 120 6.54 -13.13 2.69
CA ILE A 120 7.57 -12.17 2.28
C ILE A 120 8.96 -12.79 2.40
N ALA A 121 9.29 -13.37 3.55
CA ALA A 121 10.59 -13.99 3.78
C ALA A 121 10.87 -15.14 2.78
N LEU A 122 9.84 -15.93 2.44
CA LEU A 122 9.96 -16.99 1.44
C LEU A 122 10.19 -16.43 0.03
N ARG A 123 9.49 -15.35 -0.32
CA ARG A 123 9.70 -14.65 -1.61
C ARG A 123 11.11 -14.08 -1.71
N ASP A 124 11.58 -13.42 -0.66
CA ASP A 124 12.94 -12.87 -0.59
C ASP A 124 14.00 -13.97 -0.68
N ALA A 125 13.85 -15.06 0.06
CA ALA A 125 14.72 -16.22 -0.02
C ALA A 125 14.73 -16.86 -1.43
N ARG A 126 13.56 -16.89 -2.09
CA ARG A 126 13.44 -17.41 -3.46
C ARG A 126 14.15 -16.52 -4.48
N ILE A 127 14.03 -15.19 -4.34
CA ILE A 127 14.75 -14.21 -5.16
C ILE A 127 16.25 -14.35 -4.95
N GLN A 128 16.73 -14.43 -3.70
CA GLN A 128 18.14 -14.64 -3.39
C GLN A 128 18.67 -15.98 -3.95
N ALA A 129 17.91 -17.05 -3.84
CA ALA A 129 18.28 -18.34 -4.40
C ALA A 129 18.33 -18.32 -5.94
N MET A 130 17.47 -17.56 -6.61
CA MET A 130 17.52 -17.35 -8.05
C MET A 130 18.73 -16.51 -8.46
N GLN A 131 19.04 -15.45 -7.73
CA GLN A 131 20.24 -14.61 -7.97
C GLN A 131 21.54 -15.37 -7.71
N SER A 132 21.59 -16.25 -6.71
CA SER A 132 22.79 -17.05 -6.39
C SER A 132 23.08 -18.16 -7.41
N ARG A 133 22.12 -18.51 -8.30
CA ARG A 133 22.36 -19.47 -9.38
C ARG A 133 23.36 -19.00 -10.43
N ILE A 134 23.52 -17.68 -10.59
CA ILE A 134 24.62 -17.11 -11.35
C ILE A 134 25.76 -16.96 -10.35
N ASN A 135 26.74 -17.87 -10.40
CA ASN A 135 27.91 -17.78 -9.52
C ASN A 135 28.83 -16.64 -9.99
N PRO A 136 28.84 -15.46 -9.34
CA PRO A 136 29.62 -14.31 -9.78
C PRO A 136 31.13 -14.63 -9.79
N HIS A 137 31.57 -15.47 -8.87
CA HIS A 137 32.96 -15.90 -8.79
C HIS A 137 33.38 -16.75 -9.98
N PHE A 138 32.50 -17.63 -10.46
CA PHE A 138 32.82 -18.42 -11.66
C PHE A 138 32.95 -17.53 -12.90
N ILE A 139 32.04 -16.55 -13.07
CA ILE A 139 32.10 -15.64 -14.21
C ILE A 139 33.34 -14.77 -14.14
N ASN A 140 33.68 -14.24 -12.98
CA ASN A 140 34.88 -13.40 -12.78
C ASN A 140 36.17 -14.23 -13.10
N ASN A 141 36.25 -15.45 -12.59
CA ASN A 141 37.40 -16.30 -12.88
C ASN A 141 37.54 -16.64 -14.37
N ALA A 142 36.41 -16.88 -15.07
CA ALA A 142 36.42 -17.10 -16.50
C ALA A 142 36.88 -15.87 -17.29
N LEU A 143 36.42 -14.68 -16.89
CA LEU A 143 36.86 -13.41 -17.49
C LEU A 143 38.32 -13.09 -17.21
N GLU A 144 38.79 -13.35 -15.98
CA GLU A 144 40.23 -13.23 -15.66
C GLU A 144 41.08 -14.13 -16.52
N THR A 145 40.67 -15.38 -16.72
CA THR A 145 41.39 -16.32 -17.60
C THR A 145 41.44 -15.83 -19.06
N LEU A 146 40.29 -15.34 -19.58
CA LEU A 146 40.23 -14.77 -20.92
C LEU A 146 41.09 -13.51 -21.07
N ASN A 147 41.14 -12.67 -20.05
CA ASN A 147 41.98 -11.49 -20.04
C ASN A 147 43.48 -11.85 -20.04
N TRP A 148 43.85 -12.87 -19.28
CA TRP A 148 45.21 -13.42 -19.29
C TRP A 148 45.63 -13.90 -20.67
N GLU A 149 44.78 -14.70 -21.33
CA GLU A 149 45.04 -15.18 -22.70
C GLU A 149 45.16 -14.02 -23.69
N ALA A 150 44.24 -13.07 -23.67
CA ALA A 150 44.30 -11.88 -24.52
C ALA A 150 45.60 -11.08 -24.36
N ARG A 151 46.09 -10.95 -23.14
CA ARG A 151 47.38 -10.31 -22.85
C ARG A 151 48.58 -11.12 -23.33
N MET A 152 48.55 -12.45 -23.20
CA MET A 152 49.59 -13.34 -23.70
C MET A 152 49.72 -13.29 -25.22
N GLU A 153 48.57 -13.17 -25.93
CA GLU A 153 48.53 -13.01 -27.38
C GLU A 153 48.85 -11.57 -27.85
N GLY A 154 49.06 -10.63 -26.91
CA GLY A 154 49.33 -9.21 -27.22
C GLY A 154 48.14 -8.45 -27.78
N SER A 155 46.92 -8.97 -27.58
CA SER A 155 45.69 -8.31 -28.04
C SER A 155 45.14 -7.33 -26.99
N GLU A 156 45.61 -6.07 -27.05
CA GLU A 156 45.17 -4.99 -26.19
C GLU A 156 43.66 -4.76 -26.27
N THR A 157 43.11 -4.78 -27.50
CA THR A 157 41.66 -4.63 -27.74
C THR A 157 40.82 -5.70 -27.05
N MET A 158 41.25 -6.96 -27.11
CA MET A 158 40.54 -8.05 -26.45
C MET A 158 40.65 -7.97 -24.94
N SER A 159 41.83 -7.61 -24.41
CA SER A 159 42.01 -7.37 -22.96
C SER A 159 41.09 -6.31 -22.45
N GLN A 160 41.02 -5.14 -23.11
CA GLN A 160 40.12 -4.04 -22.71
C GLN A 160 38.63 -4.40 -22.83
N MET A 161 38.29 -5.22 -23.87
CA MET A 161 36.91 -5.75 -24.03
C MET A 161 36.51 -6.63 -22.85
N VAL A 162 37.37 -7.55 -22.43
CA VAL A 162 37.11 -8.44 -21.29
C VAL A 162 37.06 -7.67 -19.98
N GLU A 163 37.93 -6.66 -19.78
CA GLU A 163 37.89 -5.78 -18.61
C GLU A 163 36.58 -4.98 -18.56
N SER A 164 36.16 -4.37 -19.66
CA SER A 164 34.89 -3.62 -19.73
C SER A 164 33.68 -4.52 -19.45
N LEU A 165 33.68 -5.75 -19.99
CA LEU A 165 32.63 -6.72 -19.74
C LEU A 165 32.60 -7.14 -18.26
N SER A 166 33.77 -7.30 -17.62
CA SER A 166 33.88 -7.61 -16.18
C SER A 166 33.28 -6.49 -15.32
N VAL A 167 33.57 -5.22 -15.64
CA VAL A 167 32.98 -4.05 -14.94
C VAL A 167 31.45 -4.05 -15.07
N LEU A 168 30.92 -4.24 -16.29
CA LEU A 168 29.47 -4.24 -16.55
C LEU A 168 28.76 -5.38 -15.82
N LEU A 169 29.29 -6.60 -15.87
CA LEU A 169 28.71 -7.76 -15.19
C LEU A 169 28.74 -7.61 -13.66
N ASN A 170 29.85 -7.13 -13.12
CA ASN A 170 29.98 -6.89 -11.69
C ASN A 170 29.03 -5.79 -11.18
N ALA A 171 28.76 -4.75 -11.98
CA ALA A 171 27.77 -3.73 -11.67
C ALA A 171 26.35 -4.32 -11.65
N GLY A 172 26.01 -5.16 -12.63
CA GLY A 172 24.68 -5.81 -12.73
C GLY A 172 24.42 -6.89 -11.68
N MET A 173 25.47 -7.63 -11.22
CA MET A 173 25.33 -8.70 -10.24
C MET A 173 25.24 -8.20 -8.78
N GLY A 174 25.33 -6.89 -8.56
CA GLY A 174 25.21 -6.25 -7.27
C GLY A 174 26.46 -6.42 -6.40
N ARG A 175 27.18 -5.35 -6.14
CA ARG A 175 28.28 -5.31 -5.17
C ARG A 175 27.72 -5.32 -3.74
N GLY A 176 27.11 -6.43 -3.30
CA GLY A 176 26.54 -6.56 -1.97
C GLY A 176 25.33 -5.63 -1.74
N ASN A 177 24.98 -5.40 -0.49
CA ASN A 177 23.80 -4.65 -0.05
C ASN A 177 23.92 -3.11 -0.22
N ARG A 178 24.87 -2.62 -1.04
CA ARG A 178 25.09 -1.17 -1.26
C ARG A 178 24.05 -0.63 -2.22
N ARG A 179 23.16 0.19 -1.72
CA ARG A 179 22.13 0.87 -2.51
C ARG A 179 22.59 2.23 -3.06
N ILE A 180 23.58 2.85 -2.42
CA ILE A 180 24.13 4.16 -2.75
C ILE A 180 25.64 4.00 -2.92
N VAL A 181 26.19 4.61 -3.97
CA VAL A 181 27.60 4.54 -4.36
C VAL A 181 28.12 5.93 -4.73
N PRO A 182 29.45 6.18 -4.67
CA PRO A 182 30.02 7.39 -5.23
C PRO A 182 29.80 7.46 -6.74
N LEU A 183 29.56 8.66 -7.29
CA LEU A 183 29.36 8.90 -8.71
C LEU A 183 30.47 8.33 -9.57
N ARG A 184 31.73 8.34 -9.09
CA ARG A 184 32.86 7.72 -9.79
C ARG A 184 32.62 6.26 -10.20
N GLU A 185 31.90 5.48 -9.38
CA GLU A 185 31.59 4.07 -9.70
C GLU A 185 30.60 3.99 -10.88
N GLU A 186 29.57 4.86 -10.93
CA GLU A 186 28.66 4.96 -12.05
C GLU A 186 29.37 5.43 -13.34
N ILE A 187 30.32 6.36 -13.20
CA ILE A 187 31.14 6.85 -14.34
C ILE A 187 32.05 5.74 -14.87
N GLU A 188 32.68 4.94 -14.01
CA GLU A 188 33.52 3.79 -14.40
C GLU A 188 32.68 2.78 -15.21
N VAL A 189 31.48 2.46 -14.75
CA VAL A 189 30.53 1.58 -15.47
C VAL A 189 30.10 2.22 -16.81
N SER A 190 29.84 3.52 -16.83
CA SER A 190 29.48 4.24 -18.04
C SER A 190 30.61 4.24 -19.10
N GLN A 191 31.85 4.42 -18.67
CA GLN A 191 33.04 4.35 -19.55
C GLN A 191 33.24 2.95 -20.12
N ALA A 192 33.08 1.90 -19.27
CA ALA A 192 33.13 0.51 -19.73
C ALA A 192 32.01 0.24 -20.76
N TYR A 193 30.82 0.75 -20.54
CA TYR A 193 29.72 0.65 -21.49
C TYR A 193 30.02 1.36 -22.80
N PHE A 194 30.51 2.60 -22.76
CA PHE A 194 30.91 3.36 -23.96
C PHE A 194 31.98 2.63 -24.77
N TYR A 195 32.98 2.04 -24.11
CA TYR A 195 34.00 1.25 -24.80
C TYR A 195 33.35 0.04 -25.51
N PHE A 196 32.49 -0.69 -24.82
CA PHE A 196 31.85 -1.90 -25.36
C PHE A 196 30.94 -1.59 -26.57
N ILE A 197 30.10 -0.54 -26.49
CA ILE A 197 29.26 -0.13 -27.62
C ILE A 197 30.08 0.48 -28.75
N GLY A 198 31.19 1.17 -28.43
CA GLY A 198 32.13 1.71 -29.41
C GLY A 198 32.71 0.62 -30.33
N LEU A 199 33.04 -0.55 -29.78
CA LEU A 199 33.47 -1.68 -30.56
C LEU A 199 32.38 -2.18 -31.53
N ARG A 200 31.12 -2.15 -31.13
CA ARG A 200 29.99 -2.62 -31.95
C ARG A 200 29.67 -1.67 -33.09
N PHE A 201 29.71 -0.35 -32.85
CA PHE A 201 29.30 0.69 -33.83
C PHE A 201 30.51 1.21 -34.64
N GLY A 202 31.74 1.07 -34.12
CA GLY A 202 32.95 1.59 -34.74
C GLY A 202 32.89 3.15 -34.89
N GLU A 203 33.41 3.67 -35.99
CA GLU A 203 33.45 5.09 -36.28
C GLU A 203 32.06 5.76 -36.41
N ARG A 204 30.99 4.96 -36.45
CA ARG A 204 29.62 5.49 -36.55
C ARG A 204 29.06 6.00 -35.22
N LEU A 205 29.77 5.78 -34.10
CA LEU A 205 29.34 6.21 -32.77
C LEU A 205 30.44 7.11 -32.16
N THR A 206 30.02 8.30 -31.75
CA THR A 206 30.84 9.20 -30.92
C THR A 206 30.28 9.19 -29.49
N THR A 207 31.14 8.93 -28.50
CA THR A 207 30.75 8.98 -27.08
C THR A 207 31.57 10.03 -26.35
N THR A 208 30.92 10.83 -25.51
CA THR A 208 31.54 11.87 -24.69
C THR A 208 31.07 11.76 -23.25
N CYS A 209 31.99 11.92 -22.32
CA CYS A 209 31.68 11.92 -20.87
C CYS A 209 32.28 13.15 -20.21
N GLU A 210 31.43 14.05 -19.76
CA GLU A 210 31.77 15.35 -19.16
C GLU A 210 31.31 15.34 -17.70
N VAL A 211 32.27 15.22 -16.78
CA VAL A 211 32.01 15.15 -15.34
C VAL A 211 32.92 16.12 -14.60
N ALA A 212 32.35 17.03 -13.83
CA ALA A 212 33.14 17.91 -12.98
C ALA A 212 33.86 17.10 -11.90
N PRO A 213 35.22 17.18 -11.76
CA PRO A 213 35.98 16.34 -10.83
C PRO A 213 35.48 16.38 -9.38
N LYS A 214 34.95 17.53 -8.93
CA LYS A 214 34.39 17.73 -7.59
C LYS A 214 33.15 16.86 -7.31
N LEU A 215 32.46 16.36 -8.35
CA LEU A 215 31.24 15.57 -8.22
C LEU A 215 31.51 14.06 -8.14
N LEU A 216 32.72 13.60 -8.38
CA LEU A 216 33.07 12.17 -8.35
C LEU A 216 32.77 11.48 -7.00
N ASN A 217 32.77 12.25 -5.91
CA ASN A 217 32.42 11.75 -4.57
C ASN A 217 30.94 11.97 -4.18
N ALA A 218 30.13 12.56 -5.09
CA ALA A 218 28.69 12.69 -4.87
C ALA A 218 28.05 11.30 -4.75
N GLN A 219 27.10 11.16 -3.83
CA GLN A 219 26.42 9.90 -3.57
C GLN A 219 25.21 9.75 -4.47
N VAL A 220 25.15 8.66 -5.23
CA VAL A 220 24.06 8.36 -6.16
C VAL A 220 23.57 6.92 -5.94
N PRO A 221 22.31 6.60 -6.20
CA PRO A 221 21.84 5.23 -6.19
C PRO A 221 22.51 4.43 -7.32
N LEU A 222 22.97 3.23 -6.99
CA LEU A 222 23.59 2.30 -7.96
C LEU A 222 22.68 2.07 -9.17
N MET A 223 23.24 1.96 -10.38
CA MET A 223 22.48 1.76 -11.63
C MET A 223 21.53 2.93 -11.96
N THR A 224 21.99 4.16 -11.72
CA THR A 224 21.23 5.38 -12.10
C THR A 224 21.55 5.79 -13.54
N ILE A 225 22.81 5.75 -13.95
CA ILE A 225 23.26 6.24 -15.26
C ILE A 225 23.16 5.18 -16.34
N GLN A 226 23.56 3.96 -16.05
CA GLN A 226 23.64 2.88 -17.06
C GLN A 226 22.34 2.68 -17.84
N PRO A 227 21.13 2.59 -17.23
CA PRO A 227 19.89 2.42 -18.01
C PRO A 227 19.51 3.63 -18.86
N LEU A 228 20.00 4.84 -18.53
CA LEU A 228 19.85 6.02 -19.42
C LEU A 228 20.68 5.84 -20.65
N LEU A 229 21.92 5.36 -20.53
CA LEU A 229 22.81 5.06 -21.65
C LEU A 229 22.25 3.91 -22.52
N GLU A 230 21.75 2.84 -21.91
CA GLU A 230 21.09 1.75 -22.62
C GLU A 230 19.89 2.24 -23.43
N ASN A 231 19.06 3.10 -22.86
CA ASN A 231 17.93 3.71 -23.54
C ASN A 231 18.38 4.61 -24.72
N ALA A 232 19.44 5.41 -24.52
CA ALA A 232 20.01 6.26 -25.58
C ALA A 232 20.55 5.43 -26.76
N VAL A 233 21.15 4.27 -26.49
CA VAL A 233 21.61 3.34 -27.53
C VAL A 233 20.44 2.66 -28.21
N GLU A 234 19.54 2.03 -27.46
CA GLU A 234 18.48 1.18 -28.01
C GLU A 234 17.44 1.97 -28.82
N HIS A 235 17.04 3.14 -28.30
CA HIS A 235 15.99 3.95 -28.91
C HIS A 235 16.50 5.12 -29.75
N GLY A 236 17.72 5.58 -29.52
CA GLY A 236 18.32 6.70 -30.26
C GLY A 236 19.26 6.25 -31.37
N VAL A 237 20.42 5.72 -31.00
CA VAL A 237 21.55 5.48 -31.91
C VAL A 237 21.36 4.21 -32.75
N ALA A 238 20.92 3.11 -32.16
CA ALA A 238 20.81 1.83 -32.87
C ALA A 238 19.82 1.88 -34.06
N PRO A 239 18.62 2.49 -33.94
CA PRO A 239 17.68 2.59 -35.06
C PRO A 239 18.22 3.47 -36.21
N SER A 240 19.14 4.41 -35.91
CA SER A 240 19.75 5.31 -36.89
C SER A 240 21.07 4.78 -37.48
N GLY A 241 21.54 3.62 -37.01
CA GLY A 241 22.78 2.98 -37.44
C GLY A 241 24.05 3.68 -36.96
N GLY A 242 23.94 4.67 -36.08
CA GLY A 242 25.04 5.47 -35.53
C GLY A 242 24.56 6.81 -34.95
N GLY A 243 25.47 7.57 -34.39
CA GLY A 243 25.17 8.90 -33.81
C GLY A 243 26.16 9.31 -32.72
N ALA A 244 25.73 10.20 -31.85
CA ALA A 244 26.51 10.64 -30.71
C ALA A 244 25.73 10.44 -29.42
N ILE A 245 26.44 10.06 -28.33
CA ILE A 245 25.92 9.99 -26.97
C ILE A 245 26.84 10.81 -26.06
N THR A 246 26.26 11.73 -25.33
CA THR A 246 26.99 12.57 -24.38
C THR A 246 26.41 12.38 -22.97
N LEU A 247 27.23 11.98 -22.02
CA LEU A 247 26.93 11.98 -20.59
C LEU A 247 27.50 13.25 -19.96
N ILE A 248 26.67 14.04 -19.29
CA ILE A 248 27.07 15.25 -18.60
C ILE A 248 26.63 15.13 -17.14
N CYS A 249 27.56 15.32 -16.20
CA CYS A 249 27.27 15.44 -14.78
C CYS A 249 27.79 16.78 -14.27
N GLU A 250 26.89 17.68 -13.88
CA GLU A 250 27.19 19.02 -13.43
C GLU A 250 26.47 19.35 -12.12
N GLN A 251 26.93 20.36 -11.42
CA GLN A 251 26.26 20.89 -10.25
C GLN A 251 25.34 22.03 -10.69
N ALA A 252 24.07 21.95 -10.36
CA ALA A 252 23.09 23.00 -10.54
C ALA A 252 22.56 23.42 -9.17
N GLU A 253 23.03 24.56 -8.65
CA GLU A 253 22.76 25.01 -7.28
C GLU A 253 23.15 23.97 -6.25
N ASP A 254 22.19 23.43 -5.48
CA ASP A 254 22.38 22.38 -4.47
C ASP A 254 22.05 20.97 -5.01
N GLU A 255 21.91 20.82 -6.33
CA GLU A 255 21.55 19.58 -6.99
C GLU A 255 22.68 19.03 -7.85
N LEU A 256 22.75 17.70 -7.94
CA LEU A 256 23.51 16.98 -8.94
C LEU A 256 22.61 16.77 -10.16
N ARG A 257 22.96 17.40 -11.28
CA ARG A 257 22.29 17.21 -12.57
C ARG A 257 23.03 16.20 -13.42
N ILE A 258 22.34 15.14 -13.80
CA ILE A 258 22.84 14.09 -14.70
C ILE A 258 22.05 14.16 -15.99
N ARG A 259 22.73 14.36 -17.12
CA ARG A 259 22.10 14.40 -18.44
C ARG A 259 22.73 13.37 -19.37
N VAL A 260 21.90 12.59 -20.04
CA VAL A 260 22.30 11.75 -21.16
C VAL A 260 21.63 12.32 -22.42
N LEU A 261 22.44 12.76 -23.35
CA LEU A 261 22.00 13.33 -24.63
C LEU A 261 22.34 12.32 -25.73
N ASN A 262 21.42 12.06 -26.63
CA ASN A 262 21.70 11.28 -27.82
C ASN A 262 21.15 11.93 -29.09
N THR A 263 21.93 11.81 -30.16
CA THR A 263 21.45 12.06 -31.54
C THR A 263 20.81 10.78 -32.08
N GLY A 264 20.20 10.86 -33.27
CA GLY A 264 19.61 9.73 -33.95
C GLY A 264 18.09 9.90 -34.09
N LYS A 265 17.32 8.82 -33.87
CA LYS A 265 15.88 8.90 -33.92
C LYS A 265 15.36 9.74 -32.75
N GLY A 266 14.91 10.99 -33.04
CA GLY A 266 14.30 11.84 -32.03
C GLY A 266 13.03 11.23 -31.42
N ILE A 267 12.61 11.76 -30.25
CA ILE A 267 11.37 11.36 -29.60
C ILE A 267 10.20 12.20 -30.14
N THR A 268 9.08 11.54 -30.50
CA THR A 268 7.88 12.26 -30.93
C THR A 268 7.22 12.99 -29.74
N ALA A 269 6.43 14.04 -30.00
CA ALA A 269 5.72 14.77 -28.93
C ALA A 269 4.77 13.86 -28.14
N GLU A 270 4.16 12.89 -28.82
CA GLU A 270 3.24 11.92 -28.21
C GLU A 270 3.99 10.94 -27.29
N ASP A 271 5.09 10.33 -27.80
CA ASP A 271 5.90 9.40 -27.02
C ASP A 271 6.55 10.10 -25.82
N ARG A 272 7.02 11.34 -25.99
CA ARG A 272 7.55 12.17 -24.91
C ARG A 272 6.51 12.40 -23.81
N THR A 273 5.27 12.75 -24.18
CA THR A 273 4.20 12.96 -23.20
C THR A 273 3.87 11.68 -22.44
N ARG A 274 3.77 10.55 -23.16
CA ARG A 274 3.51 9.22 -22.57
C ARG A 274 4.65 8.80 -21.64
N LEU A 275 5.90 8.98 -22.06
CA LEU A 275 7.08 8.66 -21.26
C LEU A 275 7.13 9.49 -19.98
N ASN A 276 6.99 10.81 -20.08
CA ASN A 276 7.00 11.68 -18.89
C ASN A 276 5.82 11.42 -17.94
N ALA A 277 4.67 10.98 -18.44
CA ALA A 277 3.56 10.51 -17.59
C ALA A 277 3.92 9.22 -16.83
N SER A 278 4.59 8.28 -17.52
CA SER A 278 5.10 7.04 -16.89
C SER A 278 6.18 7.32 -15.84
N LEU A 279 7.09 8.27 -16.10
CA LEU A 279 8.10 8.70 -15.13
C LEU A 279 7.50 9.33 -13.87
N ARG A 280 6.30 9.91 -13.96
CA ARG A 280 5.54 10.46 -12.81
C ARG A 280 4.71 9.43 -12.05
N GLY A 281 4.74 8.16 -12.45
CA GLY A 281 4.03 7.06 -11.78
C GLY A 281 2.57 6.85 -12.22
N ASN A 282 2.11 7.54 -13.28
CA ASN A 282 0.71 7.49 -13.72
C ASN A 282 0.35 6.33 -14.65
N ASN A 283 1.33 5.54 -15.15
CA ASN A 283 1.05 4.34 -15.98
C ASN A 283 2.26 3.40 -15.97
N GLN A 284 2.05 2.12 -15.67
CA GLN A 284 3.11 1.10 -15.67
C GLN A 284 3.10 0.22 -16.95
N GLU A 285 2.29 0.54 -17.95
CA GLU A 285 2.18 -0.24 -19.19
C GLU A 285 2.97 0.42 -20.32
N GLY A 286 4.03 -0.23 -20.82
CA GLY A 286 4.69 0.18 -22.06
C GLY A 286 6.19 -0.11 -22.16
N ALA A 287 6.75 0.21 -23.32
CA ALA A 287 8.11 -0.09 -23.79
C ALA A 287 9.27 0.57 -23.01
N HIS A 288 9.01 1.37 -21.97
CA HIS A 288 10.02 2.12 -21.22
C HIS A 288 10.13 1.69 -19.75
N LEU A 289 9.92 0.40 -19.46
CA LEU A 289 9.99 -0.18 -18.10
C LEU A 289 11.31 0.15 -17.37
N GLY A 290 12.43 0.22 -18.10
CA GLY A 290 13.73 0.54 -17.51
C GLY A 290 13.78 1.92 -16.86
N LEU A 291 13.37 2.98 -17.60
CA LEU A 291 13.38 4.34 -17.09
C LEU A 291 12.33 4.58 -16.00
N ALA A 292 11.15 3.97 -16.13
CA ALA A 292 10.10 4.04 -15.10
C ALA A 292 10.55 3.38 -13.78
N ASN A 293 11.28 2.26 -13.85
CA ASN A 293 11.84 1.59 -12.67
C ASN A 293 12.87 2.47 -11.97
N ILE A 294 13.73 3.18 -12.72
CA ILE A 294 14.67 4.15 -12.14
C ILE A 294 13.89 5.28 -11.46
N ALA A 295 12.92 5.89 -12.14
CA ALA A 295 12.12 6.98 -11.60
C ALA A 295 11.44 6.58 -10.28
N ASN A 296 10.84 5.39 -10.24
CA ASN A 296 10.21 4.86 -9.02
C ASN A 296 11.23 4.63 -7.90
N ARG A 297 12.40 4.05 -8.21
CA ARG A 297 13.46 3.85 -7.23
C ARG A 297 14.01 5.16 -6.67
N LEU A 298 14.28 6.14 -7.53
CA LEU A 298 14.75 7.47 -7.10
C LEU A 298 13.70 8.17 -6.24
N ARG A 299 12.43 8.07 -6.59
CA ARG A 299 11.32 8.63 -5.79
C ARG A 299 11.20 7.98 -4.41
N LEU A 300 11.43 6.69 -4.30
CA LEU A 300 11.45 5.99 -3.00
C LEU A 300 12.60 6.45 -2.10
N ILE A 301 13.71 6.93 -2.67
CA ILE A 301 14.90 7.38 -1.92
C ILE A 301 14.81 8.87 -1.60
N TYR A 302 14.42 9.71 -2.55
CA TYR A 302 14.49 11.18 -2.47
C TYR A 302 13.11 11.85 -2.37
N GLY A 303 12.01 11.11 -2.51
CA GLY A 303 10.66 11.69 -2.46
C GLY A 303 10.40 12.65 -3.61
N GLU A 304 9.92 13.84 -3.27
CA GLU A 304 9.65 14.94 -4.21
C GLU A 304 10.90 15.80 -4.50
N ASP A 305 12.02 15.56 -3.80
CA ASP A 305 13.27 16.31 -3.98
C ASP A 305 14.07 15.83 -5.19
N MET A 306 13.48 15.02 -6.07
CA MET A 306 14.08 14.57 -7.32
C MET A 306 13.24 14.97 -8.52
N ARG A 307 13.90 15.24 -9.65
CA ARG A 307 13.24 15.47 -10.92
C ARG A 307 13.81 14.55 -11.98
N PHE A 308 12.94 13.90 -12.75
CA PHE A 308 13.33 13.11 -13.92
C PHE A 308 12.43 13.47 -15.08
N VAL A 309 13.04 13.95 -16.17
CA VAL A 309 12.33 14.37 -17.38
C VAL A 309 13.08 13.92 -18.64
N VAL A 310 12.31 13.68 -19.70
CA VAL A 310 12.86 13.45 -21.04
C VAL A 310 12.29 14.49 -21.99
N TYR A 311 13.16 15.15 -22.76
CA TYR A 311 12.79 16.20 -23.71
C TYR A 311 13.68 16.18 -24.96
N SER A 312 13.35 17.00 -25.97
CA SER A 312 14.24 17.29 -27.10
C SER A 312 14.80 18.68 -26.90
N ASP A 313 16.11 18.86 -27.11
CA ASP A 313 16.76 20.15 -27.07
C ASP A 313 16.59 20.90 -28.38
N ALA A 314 17.23 22.11 -28.49
CA ALA A 314 17.17 22.96 -29.65
C ALA A 314 17.82 22.34 -30.92
N GLU A 315 18.72 21.36 -30.72
CA GLU A 315 19.41 20.64 -31.81
C GLU A 315 18.69 19.30 -32.14
N ASN A 316 17.46 19.13 -31.61
CA ASN A 316 16.63 17.93 -31.79
C ASN A 316 17.28 16.63 -31.27
N ARG A 317 18.20 16.74 -30.28
CA ARG A 317 18.73 15.63 -29.57
C ARG A 317 17.73 15.22 -28.47
N THR A 318 17.62 13.92 -28.19
CA THR A 318 16.86 13.45 -27.02
C THR A 318 17.72 13.60 -25.78
N VAL A 319 17.17 14.22 -24.76
CA VAL A 319 17.81 14.47 -23.46
C VAL A 319 17.02 13.77 -22.36
N ALA A 320 17.66 12.86 -21.64
CA ALA A 320 17.17 12.32 -20.36
C ALA A 320 17.92 13.04 -19.23
N GLU A 321 17.18 13.77 -18.39
CA GLU A 321 17.73 14.63 -17.35
C GLU A 321 17.19 14.21 -15.99
N ILE A 322 18.10 13.97 -15.04
CA ILE A 322 17.82 13.65 -13.64
C ILE A 322 18.49 14.72 -12.77
N ASP A 323 17.71 15.35 -11.90
CA ASP A 323 18.19 16.24 -10.85
C ASP A 323 18.01 15.54 -9.50
N LEU A 324 19.07 15.43 -8.70
CA LEU A 324 19.12 14.79 -7.38
C LEU A 324 19.71 15.74 -6.36
N PRO A 325 19.30 15.72 -5.09
CA PRO A 325 19.96 16.46 -4.02
C PRO A 325 21.44 16.11 -3.94
N LEU A 326 22.31 17.10 -3.97
CA LEU A 326 23.75 16.90 -3.93
C LEU A 326 24.20 16.49 -2.51
N THR A 327 24.54 15.22 -2.36
CA THR A 327 25.09 14.68 -1.12
C THR A 327 26.52 14.22 -1.40
N ILE A 328 27.51 14.88 -0.80
CA ILE A 328 28.91 14.47 -0.90
C ILE A 328 29.27 13.71 0.38
N ALA A 329 29.78 12.48 0.25
CA ALA A 329 30.32 11.76 1.41
C ALA A 329 31.47 12.59 1.97
N LYS A 330 31.47 12.87 3.28
CA LYS A 330 32.65 13.38 3.96
C LYS A 330 33.74 12.32 3.79
N GLU A 331 34.88 12.71 3.22
CA GLU A 331 36.07 11.89 3.30
C GLU A 331 36.29 11.61 4.78
N ASP A 332 36.28 10.33 5.17
CA ASP A 332 36.84 9.93 6.45
C ASP A 332 38.29 10.36 6.40
N ALA A 333 38.63 11.39 7.20
CA ALA A 333 39.99 11.80 7.36
C ALA A 333 40.82 10.64 7.93
N PRO A 334 42.02 10.43 7.46
CA PRO A 334 42.87 9.28 7.77
C PRO A 334 43.19 9.16 9.28
#